data_752cc3862411479943fd538c0cbb3593
#
_entry.id   752cc3862411479943fd538c0cbb3593
#
_cell.length_a   1.000
_cell.length_b   1.000
_cell.length_c   1.000
_cell.angle_alpha   90.00
_cell.angle_beta   90.00
_cell.angle_gamma   90.00
#
_symmetry.space_group_name_H-M   'P 1'
#
loop_
_entity.id
_entity.type
_entity.pdbx_description
1 polymer ?
#
loop_
_entity_poly.entity_id
_entity_poly.type
_entity_poly.pdbx_seq_one_letter_code
_entity_poly.pdbx_strand_id
1 'polypeptide(L)'
;NLSNPLLSLIKTPAFQGGPVLGNSSQNDQDLVSLYLNLPEVRQLLPSANRYIKILWGKEDENGLTGLYAIKTNRQDAPPLSGGVVVDASQSFDATNNPAVSMQMNSQGAKVWEVLTERAYRQQSNIAIVLDDVVYSAPGVSRGAISGGRSEITGDFDLNEAIDLANVLRAGKLPASADIIQSEVVGPSLGQE
;
A
#
# COMPACT_ATOMS: atom_id res chain seq x y z
N ASN A 1 -0.36 -36.06 -0.97
CA ASN A 1 -0.87 -34.68 -1.04
C ASN A 1 0.24 -33.77 -0.57
N LEU A 2 1.02 -33.22 -1.53
CA LEU A 2 1.92 -32.10 -1.27
C LEU A 2 1.00 -30.88 -1.07
N SER A 3 0.59 -30.63 0.16
CA SER A 3 -0.07 -29.40 0.52
C SER A 3 0.89 -28.26 0.20
N ASN A 4 0.45 -27.28 -0.58
CA ASN A 4 1.25 -26.08 -0.84
C ASN A 4 1.46 -25.35 0.50
N PRO A 5 2.66 -25.36 1.08
CA PRO A 5 2.89 -24.85 2.43
C PRO A 5 2.55 -23.35 2.52
N LEU A 6 2.79 -22.58 1.47
CA LEU A 6 2.50 -21.14 1.44
C LEU A 6 0.99 -20.87 1.53
N LEU A 7 0.17 -21.63 0.79
CA LEU A 7 -1.30 -21.45 0.82
C LEU A 7 -1.93 -21.87 2.15
N SER A 8 -1.26 -22.67 2.96
CA SER A 8 -1.74 -23.02 4.31
C SER A 8 -1.52 -21.88 5.30
N LEU A 9 -0.57 -20.98 5.04
CA LEU A 9 -0.19 -19.85 5.88
C LEU A 9 -0.89 -18.56 5.50
N ILE A 10 -1.38 -18.47 4.25
CA ILE A 10 -2.05 -17.27 3.72
C ILE A 10 -3.54 -17.56 3.57
N LYS A 11 -4.36 -16.82 4.28
CA LYS A 11 -5.82 -16.84 4.14
C LYS A 11 -6.25 -15.91 3.01
N THR A 12 -7.23 -16.32 2.22
CA THR A 12 -7.82 -15.47 1.17
C THR A 12 -8.43 -14.23 1.82
N PRO A 13 -8.21 -13.03 1.28
CA PRO A 13 -8.84 -11.81 1.79
C PRO A 13 -10.35 -11.87 1.59
N ALA A 14 -11.09 -11.21 2.47
CA ALA A 14 -12.56 -11.15 2.40
C ALA A 14 -13.05 -10.47 1.11
N PHE A 15 -12.27 -9.55 0.57
CA PHE A 15 -12.58 -8.85 -0.68
C PHE A 15 -11.55 -9.21 -1.76
N GLN A 16 -12.01 -9.86 -2.83
CA GLN A 16 -11.18 -10.15 -4.00
C GLN A 16 -11.12 -8.95 -4.93
N GLY A 17 -9.94 -8.63 -5.43
CA GLY A 17 -9.69 -7.48 -6.30
C GLY A 17 -9.25 -6.20 -5.57
N GLY A 18 -9.07 -6.27 -4.25
CA GLY A 18 -8.42 -5.23 -3.45
C GLY A 18 -6.89 -5.31 -3.49
N PRO A 19 -6.19 -4.40 -2.82
CA PRO A 19 -4.72 -4.36 -2.79
C PRO A 19 -4.10 -5.47 -1.92
N VAL A 20 -4.89 -6.14 -1.07
CA VAL A 20 -4.44 -7.21 -0.17
C VAL A 20 -4.41 -8.53 -0.91
N LEU A 21 -3.23 -9.15 -1.00
CA LEU A 21 -3.04 -10.46 -1.65
C LEU A 21 -3.56 -11.61 -0.80
N GLY A 22 -3.49 -11.47 0.51
CA GLY A 22 -3.91 -12.45 1.49
C GLY A 22 -3.65 -11.96 2.90
N ASN A 23 -4.14 -12.68 3.89
CA ASN A 23 -3.92 -12.37 5.29
C ASN A 23 -3.18 -13.50 5.98
N SER A 24 -2.32 -13.16 6.93
CA SER A 24 -1.59 -14.15 7.74
C SER A 24 -1.52 -13.73 9.19
N SER A 25 -1.29 -14.69 10.09
CA SER A 25 -1.01 -14.38 11.48
C SER A 25 0.38 -13.77 11.62
N GLN A 26 0.61 -12.97 12.66
CA GLN A 26 1.92 -12.37 12.94
C GLN A 26 3.02 -13.45 13.07
N ASN A 27 2.70 -14.60 13.64
CA ASN A 27 3.65 -15.70 13.82
C ASN A 27 4.13 -16.34 12.49
N ASP A 28 3.34 -16.24 11.44
CA ASP A 28 3.63 -16.85 10.14
C ASP A 28 4.28 -15.88 9.15
N GLN A 29 4.33 -14.57 9.45
CA GLN A 29 4.82 -13.54 8.52
C GLN A 29 6.26 -13.78 8.08
N ASP A 30 7.15 -14.14 9.00
CA ASP A 30 8.55 -14.39 8.69
C ASP A 30 8.70 -15.56 7.72
N LEU A 31 7.93 -16.63 7.94
CA LEU A 31 7.96 -17.81 7.08
C LEU A 31 7.37 -17.52 5.70
N VAL A 32 6.25 -16.80 5.62
CA VAL A 32 5.66 -16.35 4.36
C VAL A 32 6.64 -15.45 3.61
N SER A 33 7.24 -14.49 4.30
CA SER A 33 8.23 -13.57 3.72
C SER A 33 9.45 -14.32 3.20
N LEU A 34 9.91 -15.32 3.94
CA LEU A 34 11.01 -16.20 3.50
C LEU A 34 10.67 -16.90 2.20
N TYR A 35 9.50 -17.56 2.11
CA TYR A 35 9.09 -18.26 0.90
C TYR A 35 8.95 -17.34 -0.31
N LEU A 36 8.35 -16.16 -0.14
CA LEU A 36 8.13 -15.21 -1.23
C LEU A 36 9.41 -14.53 -1.71
N ASN A 37 10.47 -14.52 -0.89
CA ASN A 37 11.77 -13.97 -1.26
C ASN A 37 12.77 -15.02 -1.77
N LEU A 38 12.40 -16.30 -1.83
CA LEU A 38 13.24 -17.30 -2.45
C LEU A 38 13.58 -16.92 -3.90
N PRO A 39 14.84 -17.07 -4.35
CA PRO A 39 15.24 -16.72 -5.72
C PRO A 39 14.39 -17.42 -6.79
N GLU A 40 14.03 -18.67 -6.55
CA GLU A 40 13.20 -19.49 -7.44
C GLU A 40 11.80 -18.92 -7.58
N VAL A 41 11.20 -18.45 -6.48
CA VAL A 41 9.88 -17.81 -6.47
C VAL A 41 9.93 -16.44 -7.15
N ARG A 42 10.98 -15.66 -6.88
CA ARG A 42 11.19 -14.36 -7.52
C ARG A 42 11.36 -14.46 -9.03
N GLN A 43 11.95 -15.53 -9.53
CA GLN A 43 12.12 -15.79 -10.97
C GLN A 43 10.78 -16.08 -11.68
N LEU A 44 9.77 -16.57 -10.96
CA LEU A 44 8.42 -16.82 -11.51
C LEU A 44 7.62 -15.54 -11.75
N LEU A 45 8.06 -14.41 -11.17
CA LEU A 45 7.38 -13.14 -11.38
C LEU A 45 7.53 -12.66 -12.82
N PRO A 46 6.46 -12.16 -13.45
CA PRO A 46 6.54 -11.55 -14.77
C PRO A 46 7.61 -10.45 -14.80
N SER A 47 8.26 -10.26 -15.95
CA SER A 47 9.32 -9.25 -16.11
C SER A 47 8.86 -7.83 -15.78
N ALA A 48 7.59 -7.52 -15.99
CA ALA A 48 6.95 -6.26 -15.62
C ALA A 48 6.88 -6.05 -14.09
N ASN A 49 6.89 -7.13 -13.32
CA ASN A 49 6.75 -7.14 -11.86
C ASN A 49 8.05 -7.54 -11.14
N ARG A 50 9.21 -7.48 -11.85
CA ARG A 50 10.50 -7.83 -11.23
C ARG A 50 10.87 -6.94 -10.04
N TYR A 51 10.40 -5.69 -10.05
CA TYR A 51 10.66 -4.73 -9.00
C TYR A 51 9.42 -4.58 -8.12
N ILE A 52 9.13 -5.63 -7.34
CA ILE A 52 8.11 -5.57 -6.29
C ILE A 52 8.74 -5.80 -4.94
N LYS A 53 8.22 -5.10 -3.94
CA LYS A 53 8.50 -5.30 -2.53
C LYS A 53 7.27 -5.96 -1.90
N ILE A 54 7.46 -7.01 -1.15
CA ILE A 54 6.39 -7.66 -0.39
C ILE A 54 6.41 -7.06 1.00
N LEU A 55 5.31 -6.45 1.40
CA LEU A 55 5.17 -5.77 2.68
C LEU A 55 3.91 -6.24 3.40
N TRP A 56 3.94 -6.09 4.72
CA TRP A 56 2.81 -6.37 5.59
C TRP A 56 2.09 -5.08 5.98
N GLY A 57 0.80 -5.15 6.16
CA GLY A 57 -0.01 -4.07 6.70
C GLY A 57 0.01 -4.05 8.23
N LYS A 58 -0.84 -3.20 8.80
CA LYS A 58 -1.14 -3.24 10.23
C LYS A 58 -1.96 -4.48 10.56
N GLU A 59 -1.83 -4.96 11.79
CA GLU A 59 -2.66 -6.03 12.33
C GLU A 59 -4.11 -5.53 12.48
N ASP A 60 -5.06 -6.36 12.06
CA ASP A 60 -6.48 -6.09 12.24
C ASP A 60 -6.98 -6.57 13.62
N GLU A 61 -8.25 -6.31 13.92
CA GLU A 61 -8.90 -6.69 15.17
C GLU A 61 -8.93 -8.22 15.42
N ASN A 62 -8.69 -9.03 14.38
CA ASN A 62 -8.65 -10.48 14.46
C ASN A 62 -7.24 -11.05 14.60
N GLY A 63 -6.23 -10.20 14.77
CA GLY A 63 -4.84 -10.61 14.84
C GLY A 63 -4.26 -11.04 13.48
N LEU A 64 -4.85 -10.59 12.37
CA LEU A 64 -4.40 -10.88 11.02
C LEU A 64 -3.78 -9.64 10.39
N THR A 65 -2.78 -9.87 9.56
CA THR A 65 -2.05 -8.83 8.84
C THR A 65 -2.17 -9.06 7.34
N GLY A 66 -2.54 -8.03 6.61
CA GLY A 66 -2.64 -8.06 5.17
C GLY A 66 -1.27 -8.09 4.48
N LEU A 67 -1.14 -8.90 3.44
CA LEU A 67 0.04 -9.00 2.59
C LEU A 67 -0.15 -8.16 1.34
N TYR A 68 0.84 -7.33 1.01
CA TYR A 68 0.81 -6.43 -0.14
C TYR A 68 2.00 -6.67 -1.07
N ALA A 69 1.77 -6.59 -2.39
CA ALA A 69 2.84 -6.49 -3.38
C ALA A 69 2.93 -5.04 -3.86
N ILE A 70 4.00 -4.37 -3.50
CA ILE A 70 4.23 -2.96 -3.80
C ILE A 70 5.17 -2.86 -4.99
N LYS A 71 4.74 -2.16 -6.05
CA LYS A 71 5.57 -1.91 -7.21
C LYS A 71 6.60 -0.84 -6.88
N THR A 72 7.87 -1.19 -7.02
CA THR A 72 8.99 -0.29 -6.81
C THR A 72 9.72 0.02 -8.12
N ASN A 73 10.82 0.70 -8.05
CA ASN A 73 11.75 0.93 -9.15
C ASN A 73 13.07 0.18 -8.94
N ARG A 74 14.01 0.36 -9.87
CA ARG A 74 15.32 -0.29 -9.83
C ARG A 74 16.16 0.07 -8.59
N GLN A 75 15.92 1.24 -8.00
CA GLN A 75 16.60 1.74 -6.81
C GLN A 75 15.88 1.37 -5.51
N ASP A 76 14.77 0.65 -5.60
CA ASP A 76 13.85 0.36 -4.49
C ASP A 76 13.38 1.64 -3.74
N ALA A 77 13.32 2.74 -4.47
CA ALA A 77 12.90 4.03 -3.94
C ALA A 77 11.42 4.31 -4.28
N PRO A 78 10.68 4.93 -3.37
CA PRO A 78 9.30 5.34 -3.64
C PRO A 78 9.28 6.46 -4.69
N PRO A 79 8.21 6.54 -5.50
CA PRO A 79 8.04 7.65 -6.43
C PRO A 79 7.83 8.99 -5.72
N LEU A 80 7.39 8.96 -4.48
CA LEU A 80 7.12 10.12 -3.65
C LEU A 80 7.50 9.81 -2.20
N SER A 81 8.41 10.60 -1.63
CA SER A 81 8.79 10.47 -0.22
C SER A 81 7.90 11.36 0.67
N GLY A 82 7.79 10.99 1.94
CA GLY A 82 6.99 11.74 2.92
C GLY A 82 7.45 13.19 3.12
N GLY A 83 8.70 13.51 2.82
CA GLY A 83 9.25 14.87 2.95
C GLY A 83 8.57 15.94 2.09
N VAL A 84 7.74 15.55 1.10
CA VAL A 84 6.95 16.50 0.31
C VAL A 84 5.63 16.87 0.97
N VAL A 85 5.18 16.12 1.97
CA VAL A 85 3.96 16.43 2.74
C VAL A 85 4.27 17.61 3.67
N VAL A 86 3.57 18.71 3.49
CA VAL A 86 3.77 19.93 4.30
C VAL A 86 2.81 20.00 5.46
N ASP A 87 1.64 19.39 5.32
CA ASP A 87 0.64 19.28 6.38
C ASP A 87 -0.23 18.03 6.17
N ALA A 88 -0.69 17.46 7.28
CA ALA A 88 -1.68 16.39 7.29
C ALA A 88 -2.51 16.49 8.58
N SER A 89 -3.80 16.28 8.47
CA SER A 89 -4.73 16.35 9.60
C SER A 89 -5.89 15.38 9.40
N GLN A 90 -6.41 14.88 10.52
CA GLN A 90 -7.67 14.16 10.50
C GLN A 90 -8.78 15.09 10.01
N SER A 91 -9.68 14.57 9.21
CA SER A 91 -10.85 15.24 8.63
C SER A 91 -12.04 14.28 8.59
N PHE A 92 -13.13 14.72 7.99
CA PHE A 92 -14.27 13.86 7.68
C PHE A 92 -14.59 13.98 6.19
N ASP A 93 -14.92 12.86 5.58
CA ASP A 93 -15.34 12.83 4.19
C ASP A 93 -16.77 13.39 3.99
N ALA A 94 -17.24 13.40 2.75
CA ALA A 94 -18.58 13.93 2.41
C ALA A 94 -19.74 13.13 3.05
N THR A 95 -19.47 11.92 3.53
CA THR A 95 -20.44 11.05 4.23
C THR A 95 -20.25 11.02 5.73
N ASN A 96 -19.40 11.95 6.26
CA ASN A 96 -19.07 12.10 7.67
C ASN A 96 -18.32 10.90 8.28
N ASN A 97 -17.59 10.13 7.45
CA ASN A 97 -16.66 9.12 7.94
C ASN A 97 -15.28 9.73 8.18
N PRO A 98 -14.50 9.19 9.16
CA PRO A 98 -13.14 9.65 9.39
C PRO A 98 -12.28 9.54 8.12
N ALA A 99 -11.52 10.59 7.85
CA ALA A 99 -10.65 10.72 6.69
C ALA A 99 -9.37 11.45 7.09
N VAL A 100 -8.40 11.53 6.18
CA VAL A 100 -7.18 12.28 6.37
C VAL A 100 -6.98 13.26 5.22
N SER A 101 -6.94 14.54 5.56
CA SER A 101 -6.55 15.60 4.62
C SER A 101 -5.05 15.76 4.64
N MET A 102 -4.42 15.85 3.47
CA MET A 102 -2.99 16.14 3.35
C MET A 102 -2.73 17.24 2.32
N GLN A 103 -1.66 18.02 2.56
CA GLN A 103 -1.17 19.04 1.67
C GLN A 103 0.31 18.76 1.35
N MET A 104 0.65 18.84 0.08
CA MET A 104 2.02 18.68 -0.43
C MET A 104 2.60 20.01 -0.88
N ASN A 105 3.93 20.09 -0.93
CA ASN A 105 4.62 21.19 -1.59
C ASN A 105 4.46 21.10 -3.13
N SER A 106 4.92 22.11 -3.85
CA SER A 106 4.75 22.20 -5.31
C SER A 106 5.45 21.05 -6.08
N GLN A 107 6.54 20.52 -5.57
CA GLN A 107 7.23 19.38 -6.17
C GLN A 107 6.42 18.10 -5.97
N GLY A 108 5.96 17.84 -4.75
CA GLY A 108 5.12 16.69 -4.41
C GLY A 108 3.81 16.72 -5.19
N ALA A 109 3.18 17.89 -5.31
CA ALA A 109 1.93 18.06 -6.05
C ALA A 109 2.02 17.58 -7.50
N LYS A 110 3.13 17.89 -8.19
CA LYS A 110 3.35 17.44 -9.59
C LYS A 110 3.53 15.94 -9.71
N VAL A 111 4.30 15.35 -8.80
CA VAL A 111 4.51 13.90 -8.77
C VAL A 111 3.21 13.17 -8.40
N TRP A 112 2.47 13.71 -7.42
CA TRP A 112 1.19 13.17 -6.98
C TRP A 112 0.13 13.16 -8.11
N GLU A 113 0.05 14.23 -8.88
CA GLU A 113 -0.84 14.31 -10.04
C GLU A 113 -0.55 13.19 -11.06
N VAL A 114 0.71 12.99 -11.42
CA VAL A 114 1.12 11.91 -12.34
C VAL A 114 0.86 10.52 -11.74
N LEU A 115 1.13 10.35 -10.45
CA LEU A 115 0.96 9.07 -9.75
C LEU A 115 -0.53 8.69 -9.65
N THR A 116 -1.38 9.65 -9.28
CA THR A 116 -2.82 9.43 -9.16
C THR A 116 -3.50 9.23 -10.52
N GLU A 117 -3.06 9.94 -11.57
CA GLU A 117 -3.50 9.69 -12.94
C GLU A 117 -3.17 8.27 -13.39
N ARG A 118 -1.96 7.79 -13.12
CA ARG A 118 -1.55 6.43 -13.45
C ARG A 118 -2.37 5.40 -12.67
N ALA A 119 -2.51 5.60 -11.35
CA ALA A 119 -3.28 4.70 -10.50
C ALA A 119 -4.74 4.60 -10.96
N TYR A 120 -5.35 5.73 -11.30
CA TYR A 120 -6.70 5.77 -11.85
C TYR A 120 -6.83 4.97 -13.15
N ARG A 121 -5.92 5.18 -14.12
CA ARG A 121 -5.95 4.47 -15.42
C ARG A 121 -5.71 2.98 -15.28
N GLN A 122 -4.89 2.57 -14.33
CA GLN A 122 -4.54 1.18 -14.08
C GLN A 122 -5.51 0.49 -13.09
N GLN A 123 -6.48 1.23 -12.55
CA GLN A 123 -7.37 0.74 -11.49
C GLN A 123 -6.57 0.16 -10.30
N SER A 124 -5.45 0.81 -9.98
CA SER A 124 -4.52 0.38 -8.93
C SER A 124 -4.61 1.27 -7.69
N ASN A 125 -3.98 0.83 -6.62
CA ASN A 125 -3.95 1.51 -5.34
C ASN A 125 -2.62 2.24 -5.15
N ILE A 126 -2.61 3.25 -4.27
CA ILE A 126 -1.40 3.92 -3.82
C ILE A 126 -1.17 3.56 -2.35
N ALA A 127 -0.11 2.80 -2.08
CA ALA A 127 0.20 2.41 -0.72
C ALA A 127 0.93 3.55 0.03
N ILE A 128 0.52 3.77 1.27
CA ILE A 128 1.19 4.64 2.24
C ILE A 128 1.97 3.73 3.17
N VAL A 129 3.29 3.83 3.12
CA VAL A 129 4.21 2.95 3.83
C VAL A 129 5.06 3.77 4.79
N LEU A 130 5.22 3.27 6.01
CA LEU A 130 6.15 3.80 7.01
C LEU A 130 6.88 2.62 7.67
N ASP A 131 8.20 2.68 7.72
CA ASP A 131 9.06 1.65 8.33
C ASP A 131 8.72 0.23 7.83
N ASP A 132 8.54 0.11 6.49
CA ASP A 132 8.17 -1.13 5.80
C ASP A 132 6.79 -1.72 6.19
N VAL A 133 5.96 -0.96 6.89
CA VAL A 133 4.56 -1.32 7.20
C VAL A 133 3.60 -0.53 6.31
N VAL A 134 2.66 -1.21 5.68
CA VAL A 134 1.60 -0.57 4.89
C VAL A 134 0.49 -0.09 5.83
N TYR A 135 0.35 1.21 5.96
CA TYR A 135 -0.68 1.84 6.79
C TYR A 135 -2.03 1.92 6.10
N SER A 136 -2.00 2.17 4.79
CA SER A 136 -3.20 2.27 3.96
C SER A 136 -2.82 2.08 2.49
N ALA A 137 -3.77 1.62 1.67
CA ALA A 137 -3.58 1.49 0.23
C ALA A 137 -4.86 1.89 -0.53
N PRO A 138 -5.26 3.19 -0.47
CA PRO A 138 -6.47 3.66 -1.13
C PRO A 138 -6.38 3.59 -2.64
N GLY A 139 -7.52 3.33 -3.28
CA GLY A 139 -7.69 3.48 -4.71
C GLY A 139 -7.90 4.94 -5.11
N VAL A 140 -7.69 5.25 -6.38
CA VAL A 140 -7.95 6.58 -6.96
C VAL A 140 -9.22 6.51 -7.80
N SER A 141 -10.30 7.18 -7.35
CA SER A 141 -11.63 7.08 -7.98
C SER A 141 -11.94 8.16 -9.02
N ARG A 142 -11.18 9.27 -9.06
CA ARG A 142 -11.53 10.46 -9.85
C ARG A 142 -10.44 10.98 -10.80
N GLY A 143 -9.46 10.15 -11.14
CA GLY A 143 -8.36 10.56 -12.04
C GLY A 143 -7.26 11.34 -11.32
N ALA A 144 -6.53 12.16 -12.06
CA ALA A 144 -5.42 12.95 -11.53
C ALA A 144 -5.85 13.92 -10.44
N ILE A 145 -5.12 13.92 -9.32
CA ILE A 145 -5.34 14.86 -8.20
C ILE A 145 -4.27 15.93 -8.29
N SER A 146 -4.65 17.11 -8.79
CA SER A 146 -3.76 18.26 -8.96
C SER A 146 -3.79 19.20 -7.74
N GLY A 147 -2.80 20.12 -7.68
CA GLY A 147 -2.76 21.17 -6.66
C GLY A 147 -2.19 20.76 -5.30
N GLY A 148 -1.81 19.47 -5.14
CA GLY A 148 -1.12 18.96 -3.96
C GLY A 148 -1.97 18.83 -2.70
N ARG A 149 -3.28 19.09 -2.78
CA ARG A 149 -4.21 18.79 -1.70
C ARG A 149 -4.92 17.47 -2.03
N SER A 150 -4.96 16.58 -1.06
CA SER A 150 -5.58 15.28 -1.22
C SER A 150 -6.30 14.86 0.04
N GLU A 151 -7.36 14.08 -0.12
CA GLU A 151 -8.08 13.45 0.97
C GLU A 151 -7.95 11.94 0.82
N ILE A 152 -7.55 11.29 1.90
CA ILE A 152 -7.43 9.83 2.00
C ILE A 152 -8.68 9.37 2.73
N THR A 153 -9.52 8.64 2.03
CA THR A 153 -10.73 8.00 2.56
C THR A 153 -10.51 6.50 2.65
N GLY A 154 -11.19 5.85 3.56
CA GLY A 154 -11.11 4.41 3.78
C GLY A 154 -12.04 4.00 4.91
N ASP A 155 -11.98 2.74 5.29
CA ASP A 155 -12.68 2.21 6.46
C ASP A 155 -11.82 2.48 7.71
N PHE A 156 -11.69 3.77 8.07
CA PHE A 156 -10.94 4.22 9.23
C PHE A 156 -11.88 4.47 10.40
N ASP A 157 -11.44 4.07 11.58
CA ASP A 157 -11.94 4.70 12.79
C ASP A 157 -11.28 6.07 13.02
N LEU A 158 -11.76 6.83 14.02
CA LEU A 158 -11.23 8.15 14.31
C LEU A 158 -9.75 8.11 14.74
N ASN A 159 -9.35 7.11 15.52
CA ASN A 159 -7.99 6.97 16.02
C ASN A 159 -7.04 6.60 14.87
N GLU A 160 -7.43 5.69 14.00
CA GLU A 160 -6.68 5.31 12.82
C GLU A 160 -6.44 6.50 11.88
N ALA A 161 -7.45 7.34 11.67
CA ALA A 161 -7.31 8.57 10.87
C ALA A 161 -6.36 9.57 11.53
N ILE A 162 -6.41 9.72 12.85
CA ILE A 162 -5.48 10.59 13.62
C ILE A 162 -4.05 10.02 13.51
N ASP A 163 -3.86 8.72 13.68
CA ASP A 163 -2.55 8.07 13.60
C ASP A 163 -1.95 8.22 12.20
N LEU A 164 -2.74 7.97 11.16
CA LEU A 164 -2.30 8.15 9.79
C LEU A 164 -1.91 9.60 9.49
N ALA A 165 -2.69 10.58 9.98
CA ALA A 165 -2.36 11.99 9.84
C ALA A 165 -1.03 12.34 10.54
N ASN A 166 -0.80 11.79 11.75
CA ASN A 166 0.45 11.97 12.49
C ASN A 166 1.64 11.35 11.76
N VAL A 167 1.48 10.15 11.20
CA VAL A 167 2.49 9.45 10.38
C VAL A 167 2.87 10.29 9.16
N LEU A 168 1.89 10.78 8.41
CA LEU A 168 2.11 11.63 7.24
C LEU A 168 2.80 12.93 7.61
N ARG A 169 2.46 13.51 8.76
CA ARG A 169 3.10 14.73 9.28
C ARG A 169 4.52 14.46 9.77
N ALA A 170 4.77 13.33 10.40
CA ALA A 170 6.10 12.90 10.85
C ALA A 170 7.05 12.60 9.68
N GLY A 171 6.53 12.22 8.52
CA GLY A 171 7.29 12.05 7.29
C GLY A 171 8.01 13.30 6.79
N LYS A 172 7.79 14.46 7.41
CA LYS A 172 8.66 15.65 7.27
C LYS A 172 10.07 15.45 7.83
N LEU A 173 10.24 14.51 8.75
CA LEU A 173 11.54 14.16 9.30
C LEU A 173 12.25 13.21 8.31
N PRO A 174 13.59 13.26 8.14
CA PRO A 174 14.31 12.55 7.09
C PRO A 174 14.39 11.03 7.25
N ALA A 175 13.44 10.42 7.95
CA ALA A 175 13.33 8.98 8.14
C ALA A 175 11.97 8.50 7.61
N SER A 176 11.97 8.02 6.38
CA SER A 176 11.19 6.89 5.84
C SER A 176 9.67 6.87 5.99
N ALA A 177 8.94 7.87 5.49
CA ALA A 177 7.56 7.65 5.06
C ALA A 177 7.53 7.58 3.53
N ASP A 178 7.25 6.42 2.97
CA ASP A 178 7.27 6.18 1.55
C ASP A 178 5.84 5.96 1.03
N ILE A 179 5.46 6.70 0.00
CA ILE A 179 4.21 6.46 -0.73
C ILE A 179 4.56 5.64 -1.97
N ILE A 180 4.15 4.39 -1.99
CA ILE A 180 4.44 3.44 -3.06
C ILE A 180 3.13 3.03 -3.73
N GLN A 181 3.12 2.99 -5.06
CA GLN A 181 1.98 2.49 -5.82
C GLN A 181 1.90 0.97 -5.68
N SER A 182 0.76 0.46 -5.20
CA SER A 182 0.48 -0.97 -5.26
C SER A 182 -0.30 -1.30 -6.54
N GLU A 183 0.09 -2.35 -7.22
CA GLU A 183 -0.69 -3.00 -8.26
C GLU A 183 -1.28 -4.29 -7.72
N VAL A 184 -2.56 -4.52 -7.97
CA VAL A 184 -3.16 -5.84 -7.74
C VAL A 184 -2.58 -6.78 -8.78
N VAL A 185 -1.67 -7.64 -8.38
CA VAL A 185 -1.28 -8.79 -9.19
C VAL A 185 -2.40 -9.80 -9.05
N GLY A 186 -3.37 -9.75 -9.96
CA GLY A 186 -4.44 -10.74 -10.01
C GLY A 186 -3.86 -12.14 -10.14
N PRO A 187 -4.51 -13.18 -9.59
CA PRO A 187 -4.08 -14.56 -9.71
C PRO A 187 -4.31 -15.05 -11.14
N SER A 188 -3.40 -14.71 -12.05
CA SER A 188 -3.31 -15.36 -13.36
C SER A 188 -2.30 -16.51 -13.36
N LEU A 189 -2.06 -17.11 -12.20
CA LEU A 189 -1.26 -18.32 -12.08
C LEU A 189 -2.19 -19.52 -12.03
N GLY A 190 -2.48 -20.08 -13.21
CA GLY A 190 -2.92 -21.45 -13.29
C GLY A 190 -4.18 -21.70 -14.11
N GLN A 191 -4.05 -21.60 -15.42
CA GLN A 191 -4.73 -22.52 -16.36
C GLN A 191 -3.76 -22.77 -17.51
N GLU A 192 -2.99 -23.84 -17.36
CA GLU A 192 -2.60 -24.79 -18.40
C GLU A 192 -2.46 -26.17 -17.74
#